data_f28d72e5f7294e4d29b11b3fe82eb08d
#
_entry.id   f28d72e5f7294e4d29b11b3fe82eb08d
#
_cell.length_a   1.000
_cell.length_b   1.000
_cell.length_c   1.000
_cell.angle_alpha   90.00
_cell.angle_beta   90.00
_cell.angle_gamma   90.00
#
_symmetry.space_group_name_H-M   'P 1'
#
loop_
_entity.id
_entity.type
_entity.pdbx_description
1 polymer ?
#
loop_
_entity_poly.entity_id
_entity_poly.type
_entity_poly.pdbx_seq_one_letter_code
_entity_poly.pdbx_strand_id
1 'polypeptide(L)'
;DENDFLNDLEILPDGRQIVTGRHVDENLISILWQSSAGGLQMEGRDGIWKEAYPRPGTLSVHCGTLLAPLTGDRLTGTPHRVASNGACRTSMGHFLEPDFETNVCAPESGIPVTYAQHLVNLFPERFTESDAA
;
A
#
# COMPACT_ATOMS: atom_id res chain seq x y z
N ASP A 1 -7.42 21.88 14.21
CA ASP A 1 -8.89 21.84 14.00
C ASP A 1 -9.19 20.60 13.17
N GLU A 2 -10.06 19.70 13.65
CA GLU A 2 -10.41 18.43 12.97
C GLU A 2 -11.02 18.63 11.57
N ASN A 3 -11.30 19.86 11.19
CA ASN A 3 -11.85 20.22 9.87
C ASN A 3 -10.80 20.54 8.79
N ASP A 4 -9.53 20.65 9.13
CA ASP A 4 -8.48 20.98 8.15
C ASP A 4 -8.14 19.79 7.22
N PHE A 5 -8.37 18.55 7.68
CA PHE A 5 -8.13 17.36 6.84
C PHE A 5 -9.07 17.22 5.64
N LEU A 6 -10.20 17.88 5.64
CA LEU A 6 -11.20 17.80 4.55
C LEU A 6 -11.00 18.85 3.46
N ASN A 7 -10.23 19.89 3.72
CA ASN A 7 -10.08 21.02 2.80
C ASN A 7 -8.97 20.85 1.74
N ASP A 8 -8.06 19.88 1.91
CA ASP A 8 -6.93 19.64 1.00
C ASP A 8 -7.05 18.35 0.18
N LEU A 9 -8.25 17.77 0.07
CA LEU A 9 -8.42 16.55 -0.72
C LEU A 9 -8.31 16.87 -2.22
N GLU A 10 -7.35 16.22 -2.88
CA GLU A 10 -7.15 16.32 -4.32
C GLU A 10 -8.43 15.93 -5.07
N ILE A 11 -8.91 16.81 -5.94
CA ILE A 11 -10.04 16.55 -6.84
C ILE A 11 -9.48 16.23 -8.22
N LEU A 12 -9.86 15.07 -8.76
CA LEU A 12 -9.47 14.64 -10.10
C LEU A 12 -10.24 15.41 -11.18
N PRO A 13 -9.73 15.47 -12.44
CA PRO A 13 -10.43 16.14 -13.54
C PRO A 13 -11.84 15.62 -13.82
N ASP A 14 -12.16 14.39 -13.43
CA ASP A 14 -13.49 13.77 -13.56
C ASP A 14 -14.42 14.06 -12.36
N GLY A 15 -13.97 14.91 -11.42
CA GLY A 15 -14.75 15.34 -10.26
C GLY A 15 -14.70 14.40 -9.07
N ARG A 16 -13.98 13.26 -9.15
CA ARG A 16 -13.79 12.36 -8.02
C ARG A 16 -12.77 12.95 -7.04
N GLN A 17 -12.95 12.64 -5.78
CA GLN A 17 -12.09 13.07 -4.69
C GLN A 17 -11.15 11.95 -4.24
N ILE A 18 -9.87 12.26 -4.07
CA ILE A 18 -8.91 11.31 -3.49
C ILE A 18 -9.15 11.25 -1.98
N VAL A 19 -9.63 10.11 -1.51
CA VAL A 19 -9.91 9.84 -0.09
C VAL A 19 -8.82 9.02 0.60
N THR A 20 -7.96 8.38 -0.19
CA THR A 20 -6.70 7.76 0.26
C THR A 20 -5.65 8.11 -0.76
N GLY A 21 -4.64 8.85 -0.35
CA GLY A 21 -3.56 9.33 -1.22
C GLY A 21 -2.72 8.18 -1.80
N ARG A 22 -1.84 8.52 -2.75
CA ARG A 22 -0.87 7.58 -3.32
C ARG A 22 0.03 7.00 -2.23
N HIS A 23 0.07 5.69 -2.11
CA HIS A 23 0.96 4.95 -1.20
C HIS A 23 1.28 3.56 -1.76
N VAL A 24 2.18 2.86 -1.10
CA VAL A 24 2.48 1.45 -1.31
C VAL A 24 2.41 0.79 0.06
N ASP A 25 1.81 -0.38 0.14
CA ASP A 25 1.74 -1.15 1.40
C ASP A 25 3.12 -1.71 1.78
N GLU A 26 3.40 -1.78 3.08
CA GLU A 26 4.71 -2.20 3.61
C GLU A 26 4.88 -3.72 3.73
N ASN A 27 3.86 -4.47 3.43
CA ASN A 27 3.78 -5.92 3.55
C ASN A 27 4.40 -6.67 2.35
N LEU A 28 4.20 -7.99 2.30
CA LEU A 28 4.51 -8.83 1.13
C LEU A 28 3.43 -8.67 0.07
N ILE A 29 2.20 -8.96 0.42
CA ILE A 29 1.05 -8.99 -0.50
C ILE A 29 -0.18 -8.44 0.23
N SER A 30 -0.90 -7.55 -0.44
CA SER A 30 -2.22 -7.10 -0.02
C SER A 30 -3.29 -7.82 -0.83
N ILE A 31 -4.29 -8.34 -0.14
CA ILE A 31 -5.47 -8.98 -0.74
C ILE A 31 -6.68 -8.16 -0.36
N LEU A 32 -7.38 -7.57 -1.34
CA LEU A 32 -8.44 -6.61 -1.11
C LEU A 32 -9.74 -7.01 -1.78
N TRP A 33 -10.81 -7.00 -0.98
CA TRP A 33 -12.17 -6.96 -1.47
C TRP A 33 -12.71 -5.53 -1.44
N GLN A 34 -13.53 -5.16 -2.43
CA GLN A 34 -14.23 -3.89 -2.44
C GLN A 34 -15.68 -4.05 -2.92
N SER A 35 -16.58 -3.22 -2.40
CA SER A 35 -17.97 -3.13 -2.84
C SER A 35 -18.06 -2.62 -4.30
N SER A 36 -19.24 -2.73 -4.91
CA SER A 36 -19.51 -2.28 -6.28
C SER A 36 -19.24 -0.79 -6.54
N ALA A 37 -19.13 0.02 -5.48
CA ALA A 37 -18.74 1.43 -5.61
C ALA A 37 -17.33 1.62 -6.19
N GLY A 38 -16.43 0.64 -6.01
CA GLY A 38 -15.07 0.67 -6.56
C GLY A 38 -14.21 1.78 -5.98
N GLY A 39 -13.45 2.44 -6.87
CA GLY A 39 -12.61 3.60 -6.54
C GLY A 39 -11.14 3.27 -6.27
N LEU A 40 -10.75 2.00 -6.13
CA LEU A 40 -9.34 1.63 -6.06
C LEU A 40 -8.68 1.87 -7.42
N GLN A 41 -7.59 2.60 -7.41
CA GLN A 41 -6.74 2.84 -8.58
C GLN A 41 -5.33 2.35 -8.31
N MET A 42 -4.71 1.72 -9.30
CA MET A 42 -3.32 1.27 -9.26
C MET A 42 -2.50 2.01 -10.32
N GLU A 43 -1.31 2.44 -9.94
CA GLU A 43 -0.39 3.10 -10.86
C GLU A 43 0.43 2.05 -11.62
N GLY A 44 0.36 2.09 -12.94
CA GLY A 44 1.19 1.25 -13.79
C GLY A 44 2.64 1.72 -13.80
N ARG A 45 3.56 0.89 -14.31
CA ARG A 45 4.97 1.27 -14.52
C ARG A 45 5.15 2.44 -15.49
N ASP A 46 4.12 2.72 -16.28
CA ASP A 46 4.01 3.85 -17.19
C ASP A 46 3.55 5.14 -16.51
N GLY A 47 3.33 5.12 -15.18
CA GLY A 47 2.81 6.24 -14.40
C GLY A 47 1.30 6.48 -14.61
N ILE A 48 0.62 5.61 -15.35
CA ILE A 48 -0.80 5.77 -15.65
C ILE A 48 -1.65 5.06 -14.58
N TRP A 49 -2.60 5.81 -14.02
CA TRP A 49 -3.58 5.28 -13.07
C TRP A 49 -4.64 4.45 -13.78
N LYS A 50 -4.86 3.23 -13.29
CA LYS A 50 -5.83 2.27 -13.82
C LYS A 50 -6.81 1.87 -12.72
N GLU A 51 -8.09 1.83 -13.07
CA GLU A 51 -9.13 1.37 -12.14
C GLU A 51 -9.01 -0.14 -11.88
N ALA A 52 -8.98 -0.52 -10.62
CA ALA A 52 -9.19 -1.90 -10.19
C ALA A 52 -10.69 -2.13 -10.00
N TYR A 53 -11.41 -2.39 -11.09
CA TYR A 53 -12.86 -2.56 -11.05
C TYR A 53 -13.25 -3.76 -10.17
N PRO A 54 -14.20 -3.57 -9.23
CA PRO A 54 -14.72 -4.69 -8.45
C PRO A 54 -15.51 -5.64 -9.37
N ARG A 55 -15.21 -6.92 -9.26
CA ARG A 55 -15.94 -7.99 -9.95
C ARG A 55 -16.50 -8.95 -8.91
N PRO A 56 -17.77 -9.37 -9.00
CA PRO A 56 -18.34 -10.33 -8.08
C PRO A 56 -17.48 -11.61 -7.97
N GLY A 57 -17.23 -12.05 -6.75
CA GLY A 57 -16.47 -13.27 -6.47
C GLY A 57 -14.95 -13.14 -6.70
N THR A 58 -14.41 -11.92 -6.87
CA THR A 58 -12.97 -11.70 -7.05
C THR A 58 -12.38 -10.84 -5.94
N LEU A 59 -11.06 -10.98 -5.76
CA LEU A 59 -10.23 -10.15 -4.90
C LEU A 59 -9.16 -9.48 -5.76
N SER A 60 -8.80 -8.25 -5.42
CA SER A 60 -7.60 -7.60 -5.96
C SER A 60 -6.39 -8.07 -5.15
N VAL A 61 -5.30 -8.43 -5.83
CA VAL A 61 -4.04 -8.79 -5.18
C VAL A 61 -2.94 -7.91 -5.73
N HIS A 62 -2.14 -7.31 -4.85
CA HIS A 62 -1.04 -6.45 -5.26
C HIS A 62 0.17 -6.59 -4.32
N CYS A 63 1.33 -6.23 -4.84
CA CYS A 63 2.61 -6.35 -4.16
C CYS A 63 2.82 -5.23 -3.16
N GLY A 64 3.32 -5.57 -1.98
CA GLY A 64 3.87 -4.63 -1.02
C GLY A 64 5.37 -4.39 -1.23
N THR A 65 5.94 -3.50 -0.42
CA THR A 65 7.36 -3.06 -0.53
C THR A 65 8.34 -4.19 -0.28
N LEU A 66 7.99 -5.18 0.56
CA LEU A 66 8.90 -6.29 0.93
C LEU A 66 9.26 -7.21 -0.23
N LEU A 67 8.47 -7.24 -1.30
CA LEU A 67 8.79 -8.09 -2.44
C LEU A 67 10.00 -7.59 -3.24
N ALA A 68 10.30 -6.31 -3.23
CA ALA A 68 11.46 -5.76 -3.92
C ALA A 68 12.77 -6.35 -3.39
N PRO A 69 13.14 -6.20 -2.11
CA PRO A 69 14.38 -6.75 -1.59
C PRO A 69 14.42 -8.29 -1.65
N LEU A 70 13.29 -8.98 -1.49
CA LEU A 70 13.24 -10.44 -1.53
C LEU A 70 13.40 -11.02 -2.94
N THR A 71 13.15 -10.23 -3.97
CA THR A 71 13.17 -10.70 -5.36
C THR A 71 14.27 -10.05 -6.21
N GLY A 72 15.18 -9.28 -5.60
CA GLY A 72 16.18 -8.50 -6.33
C GLY A 72 15.50 -7.53 -7.31
N ASP A 73 14.56 -6.75 -6.83
CA ASP A 73 13.77 -5.73 -7.55
C ASP A 73 12.95 -6.23 -8.75
N ARG A 74 12.76 -7.56 -8.88
CA ARG A 74 11.92 -8.12 -9.95
C ARG A 74 10.44 -7.86 -9.72
N LEU A 75 9.99 -7.89 -8.46
CA LEU A 75 8.63 -7.54 -8.05
C LEU A 75 8.72 -6.32 -7.14
N THR A 76 8.20 -5.20 -7.59
CA THR A 76 8.15 -3.96 -6.83
C THR A 76 6.77 -3.74 -6.23
N GLY A 77 6.71 -3.03 -5.13
CA GLY A 77 5.44 -2.63 -4.53
C GLY A 77 4.57 -1.88 -5.53
N THR A 78 3.27 -2.07 -5.44
CA THR A 78 2.29 -1.48 -6.36
C THR A 78 1.72 -0.18 -5.77
N PRO A 79 2.08 1.00 -6.30
CA PRO A 79 1.47 2.24 -5.84
C PRO A 79 -0.02 2.24 -6.16
N HIS A 80 -0.81 2.65 -5.18
CA HIS A 80 -2.26 2.70 -5.33
C HIS A 80 -2.87 3.86 -4.54
N ARG A 81 -4.12 4.17 -4.84
CA ARG A 81 -4.90 5.23 -4.20
C ARG A 81 -6.38 4.91 -4.27
N VAL A 82 -7.21 5.66 -3.55
CA VAL A 82 -8.67 5.55 -3.63
C VAL A 82 -9.27 6.87 -4.06
N ALA A 83 -10.02 6.84 -5.18
CA ALA A 83 -10.81 7.95 -5.71
C ALA A 83 -12.30 7.69 -5.46
N SER A 84 -12.95 8.52 -4.65
CA SER A 84 -14.37 8.40 -4.31
C SER A 84 -15.23 9.26 -5.24
N ASN A 85 -16.35 8.71 -5.67
CA ASN A 85 -17.41 9.41 -6.39
C ASN A 85 -18.57 9.88 -5.47
N GLY A 86 -18.35 9.85 -4.14
CA GLY A 86 -19.36 10.16 -3.14
C GLY A 86 -20.32 9.01 -2.78
N ALA A 87 -20.26 7.88 -3.48
CA ALA A 87 -21.05 6.71 -3.13
C ALA A 87 -20.52 6.02 -1.85
N CYS A 88 -21.42 5.41 -1.08
CA CYS A 88 -21.04 4.61 0.06
C CYS A 88 -20.17 3.42 -0.39
N ARG A 89 -18.96 3.34 0.14
CA ARG A 89 -17.93 2.36 -0.21
C ARG A 89 -17.52 1.55 1.00
N THR A 90 -17.43 0.24 0.82
CA THR A 90 -16.82 -0.67 1.79
C THR A 90 -15.67 -1.42 1.13
N SER A 91 -14.57 -1.58 1.84
CA SER A 91 -13.48 -2.46 1.44
C SER A 91 -12.96 -3.21 2.67
N MET A 92 -12.43 -4.41 2.43
CA MET A 92 -11.75 -5.22 3.42
C MET A 92 -10.41 -5.64 2.84
N GLY A 93 -9.34 -5.41 3.61
CA GLY A 93 -7.98 -5.79 3.24
C GLY A 93 -7.45 -6.87 4.18
N HIS A 94 -6.67 -7.79 3.63
CA HIS A 94 -5.77 -8.67 4.36
C HIS A 94 -4.35 -8.39 3.90
N PHE A 95 -3.47 -8.13 4.87
CA PHE A 95 -2.07 -7.83 4.64
C PHE A 95 -1.25 -9.04 5.09
N LEU A 96 -0.58 -9.69 4.14
CA LEU A 96 0.33 -10.79 4.43
C LEU A 96 1.67 -10.21 4.85
N GLU A 97 1.98 -10.35 6.12
CA GLU A 97 3.21 -9.86 6.74
C GLU A 97 4.03 -11.02 7.31
N PRO A 98 5.36 -10.98 7.26
CA PRO A 98 6.19 -11.94 7.97
C PRO A 98 6.22 -11.63 9.48
N ASP A 99 6.72 -12.58 10.28
CA ASP A 99 7.07 -12.30 11.67
C ASP A 99 8.19 -11.25 11.74
N PHE A 100 8.22 -10.45 12.79
CA PHE A 100 9.16 -9.34 12.96
C PHE A 100 10.64 -9.77 12.89
N GLU A 101 10.96 -10.98 13.35
CA GLU A 101 12.32 -11.54 13.32
C GLU A 101 12.69 -12.15 11.95
N THR A 102 11.77 -12.18 11.01
CA THR A 102 12.03 -12.76 9.68
C THR A 102 13.01 -11.89 8.91
N ASN A 103 14.05 -12.53 8.37
CA ASN A 103 14.99 -11.86 7.47
C ASN A 103 14.32 -11.55 6.13
N VAL A 104 14.27 -10.26 5.77
CA VAL A 104 13.61 -9.73 4.57
C VAL A 104 14.58 -9.09 3.58
N CYS A 105 15.88 -9.27 3.75
CA CYS A 105 16.86 -8.76 2.79
C CYS A 105 16.96 -9.68 1.55
N ALA A 106 17.42 -9.09 0.45
CA ALA A 106 17.78 -9.89 -0.73
C ALA A 106 18.92 -10.87 -0.41
N PRO A 107 18.88 -12.11 -0.93
CA PRO A 107 19.92 -13.09 -0.68
C PRO A 107 21.34 -12.62 -1.06
N GLU A 108 21.44 -11.77 -2.06
CA GLU A 108 22.71 -11.24 -2.57
C GLU A 108 23.28 -10.09 -1.70
N SER A 109 22.50 -9.46 -0.84
CA SER A 109 22.94 -8.30 -0.04
C SER A 109 23.97 -8.66 1.03
N GLY A 110 23.96 -9.91 1.51
CA GLY A 110 24.83 -10.39 2.57
C GLY A 110 24.59 -9.74 3.96
N ILE A 111 23.71 -8.78 4.06
CA ILE A 111 23.38 -8.04 5.29
C ILE A 111 21.98 -8.45 5.72
N PRO A 112 21.84 -9.21 6.83
CA PRO A 112 20.53 -9.53 7.37
C PRO A 112 19.79 -8.26 7.80
N VAL A 113 18.52 -8.13 7.36
CA VAL A 113 17.60 -7.09 7.82
C VAL A 113 16.32 -7.78 8.23
N THR A 114 15.93 -7.66 9.49
CA THR A 114 14.66 -8.21 9.96
C THR A 114 13.48 -7.35 9.48
N TYR A 115 12.29 -7.92 9.47
CA TYR A 115 11.08 -7.16 9.13
C TYR A 115 10.89 -5.97 10.09
N ALA A 116 11.14 -6.17 11.40
CA ALA A 116 11.11 -5.08 12.36
C ALA A 116 12.05 -3.94 11.96
N GLN A 117 13.32 -4.25 11.65
CA GLN A 117 14.30 -3.25 11.23
C GLN A 117 13.91 -2.57 9.91
N HIS A 118 13.30 -3.32 8.98
CA HIS A 118 12.78 -2.77 7.73
C HIS A 118 11.70 -1.71 7.99
N LEU A 119 10.75 -1.99 8.90
CA LEU A 119 9.70 -1.03 9.27
C LEU A 119 10.28 0.22 9.96
N VAL A 120 11.24 0.05 10.88
CA VAL A 120 11.95 1.18 11.53
C VAL A 120 12.65 2.05 10.50
N ASN A 121 13.29 1.44 9.48
CA ASN A 121 13.98 2.19 8.43
C ASN A 121 13.00 2.97 7.51
N LEU A 122 11.80 2.43 7.29
CA LEU A 122 10.77 3.10 6.48
C LEU A 122 10.08 4.25 7.22
N PHE A 123 9.86 4.09 8.52
CA PHE A 123 9.06 5.02 9.33
C PHE A 123 9.77 5.34 10.66
N PRO A 124 10.97 5.93 10.62
CA PRO A 124 11.73 6.19 11.84
C PRO A 124 10.97 7.07 12.85
N GLU A 125 10.05 7.91 12.36
CA GLU A 125 9.23 8.78 13.20
C GLU A 125 8.14 8.04 13.99
N ARG A 126 7.83 6.79 13.64
CA ARG A 126 6.81 5.97 14.32
C ARG A 126 7.39 5.10 15.42
N PHE A 127 8.71 5.02 15.52
CA PHE A 127 9.41 4.15 16.45
C PHE A 127 10.30 4.99 17.37
N THR A 128 10.38 4.58 18.66
CA THR A 128 11.30 5.16 19.60
C THR A 128 12.66 4.46 19.56
N GLU A 129 13.69 5.04 20.20
CA GLU A 129 15.00 4.39 20.26
C GLU A 129 14.94 2.99 20.93
N SER A 130 13.94 2.75 21.79
CA SER A 130 13.73 1.44 22.43
C SER A 130 13.15 0.38 21.50
N ASP A 131 12.53 0.77 20.39
CA ASP A 131 11.91 -0.16 19.41
C ASP A 131 12.92 -0.62 18.34
N ALA A 132 14.09 0.01 18.31
CA ALA A 132 15.15 -0.26 17.32
C ALA A 132 16.26 -1.21 17.83
N ALA A 133 16.15 -1.72 19.08
CA ALA A 133 17.20 -2.49 19.76
C ALA A 133 17.03 -4.02 19.63
#